data_63ce2dd847fd03e8ecde61fc574e6fa4
#
_entry.id   63ce2dd847fd03e8ecde61fc574e6fa4
#
_cell.length_a   1.000
_cell.length_b   1.000
_cell.length_c   1.000
_cell.angle_alpha   90.00
_cell.angle_beta   90.00
_cell.angle_gamma   90.00
#
_symmetry.space_group_name_H-M   'P 1'
#
loop_
_entity.id
_entity.type
_entity.pdbx_description
1 polymer ?
#
loop_
_entity_poly.entity_id
_entity_poly.type
_entity_poly.pdbx_seq_one_letter_code
_entity_poly.pdbx_strand_id
1 'polypeptide(L)'
;MEEQGRDHKAAVAPRRAIVFVHFDPHGRFDPHVHHALACYRPLADHLVVVSNAARQLPATLAPLVDGFLPRANVGYDFAAWRDGLATLTPGAHDEVLCINDSVYGPLFDLRPALAAPRLADADLWGMVLSDQSTSRSKPRVPHVQSWFLGMRRRLLESDLWERFWRNVRPERDKRQTIERYEIGFSEAAAAAGFRIAGLYDATTAPPVTLAEVWPHLSPRHPRRSWRLLRKCRRRPHNPSELVWWRLWEAGVPYLKVGLLRVNHYGLDLGRVMADLERRTEYNLGLIHGHLRRCG
;
A
#
# COMPACT_ATOMS: atom_id res chain seq x y z
N MET A 1 -29.49 36.78 21.55
CA MET A 1 -28.57 35.61 21.62
C MET A 1 -29.11 34.61 20.65
N GLU A 2 -28.63 34.66 19.42
CA GLU A 2 -28.98 33.74 18.34
C GLU A 2 -27.90 32.66 18.30
N GLU A 3 -28.27 31.44 18.67
CA GLU A 3 -27.50 30.23 18.51
C GLU A 3 -27.49 29.90 17.01
N GLN A 4 -26.40 30.21 16.32
CA GLN A 4 -26.17 29.74 14.96
C GLN A 4 -25.89 28.24 14.96
N GLY A 5 -26.95 27.47 14.71
CA GLY A 5 -26.84 26.06 14.39
C GLY A 5 -25.95 25.85 13.17
N ARG A 6 -24.73 25.36 13.37
CA ARG A 6 -23.90 24.83 12.28
C ARG A 6 -24.52 23.51 11.82
N ASP A 7 -25.30 23.60 10.77
CA ASP A 7 -25.72 22.41 10.00
C ASP A 7 -24.44 21.67 9.53
N HIS A 8 -24.09 20.60 10.22
CA HIS A 8 -23.15 19.61 9.75
C HIS A 8 -23.84 18.84 8.63
N LYS A 9 -23.82 19.38 7.42
CA LYS A 9 -24.12 18.60 6.22
C LYS A 9 -23.20 17.38 6.26
N ALA A 10 -23.77 16.19 6.45
CA ALA A 10 -23.04 14.96 6.35
C ALA A 10 -22.31 14.95 4.98
N ALA A 11 -20.98 14.93 5.01
CA ALA A 11 -20.19 14.94 3.79
C ALA A 11 -20.53 13.65 3.02
N VAL A 12 -21.02 13.82 1.80
CA VAL A 12 -21.29 12.68 0.90
C VAL A 12 -19.97 11.93 0.70
N ALA A 13 -20.00 10.61 0.91
CA ALA A 13 -18.82 9.78 0.70
C ALA A 13 -18.33 9.94 -0.75
N PRO A 14 -17.01 10.04 -0.98
CA PRO A 14 -16.47 10.21 -2.33
C PRO A 14 -16.80 8.99 -3.19
N ARG A 15 -17.18 9.24 -4.45
CA ARG A 15 -17.28 8.16 -5.45
C ARG A 15 -15.90 7.59 -5.70
N ARG A 16 -15.68 6.37 -5.31
CA ARG A 16 -14.35 5.75 -5.29
C ARG A 16 -14.26 4.58 -6.24
N ALA A 17 -13.21 4.56 -7.07
CA ALA A 17 -12.79 3.36 -7.77
C ALA A 17 -11.58 2.74 -7.08
N ILE A 18 -11.49 1.41 -7.12
CA ILE A 18 -10.32 0.66 -6.66
C ILE A 18 -9.81 -0.20 -7.81
N VAL A 19 -8.52 -0.07 -8.13
CA VAL A 19 -7.82 -0.96 -9.05
C VAL A 19 -6.87 -1.81 -8.22
N PHE A 20 -7.24 -3.07 -8.03
CA PHE A 20 -6.47 -4.04 -7.26
C PHE A 20 -5.62 -4.91 -8.19
N VAL A 21 -4.30 -4.90 -7.97
CA VAL A 21 -3.36 -5.74 -8.73
C VAL A 21 -3.05 -7.01 -7.96
N HIS A 22 -3.28 -8.14 -8.61
CA HIS A 22 -3.01 -9.48 -8.09
C HIS A 22 -1.89 -10.15 -8.86
N PHE A 23 -0.98 -10.81 -8.12
CA PHE A 23 0.02 -11.69 -8.69
C PHE A 23 0.23 -12.94 -7.82
N ASP A 24 0.07 -14.11 -8.44
CA ASP A 24 0.47 -15.39 -7.90
C ASP A 24 1.10 -16.23 -9.02
N PRO A 25 2.26 -16.90 -8.82
CA PRO A 25 2.93 -17.65 -9.87
C PRO A 25 2.07 -18.75 -10.53
N HIS A 26 1.06 -19.25 -9.80
CA HIS A 26 0.15 -20.29 -10.26
C HIS A 26 -1.25 -19.76 -10.63
N GLY A 27 -1.43 -18.42 -10.60
CA GLY A 27 -2.72 -17.77 -10.90
C GLY A 27 -3.81 -18.02 -9.86
N ARG A 28 -3.45 -18.31 -8.62
CA ARG A 28 -4.41 -18.60 -7.54
C ARG A 28 -4.73 -17.35 -6.75
N PHE A 29 -6.01 -17.16 -6.47
CA PHE A 29 -6.47 -16.19 -5.49
C PHE A 29 -6.50 -16.84 -4.11
N ASP A 30 -5.50 -16.53 -3.29
CA ASP A 30 -5.44 -17.04 -1.93
C ASP A 30 -6.53 -16.45 -1.03
N PRO A 31 -6.94 -17.14 0.06
CA PRO A 31 -7.98 -16.65 0.96
C PRO A 31 -7.72 -15.25 1.54
N HIS A 32 -6.47 -14.82 1.72
CA HIS A 32 -6.17 -13.45 2.17
C HIS A 32 -6.52 -12.38 1.10
N VAL A 33 -6.45 -12.74 -0.18
CA VAL A 33 -6.90 -11.84 -1.28
C VAL A 33 -8.43 -11.76 -1.29
N HIS A 34 -9.13 -12.89 -1.08
CA HIS A 34 -10.59 -12.89 -0.91
C HIS A 34 -11.02 -11.97 0.23
N HIS A 35 -10.36 -12.07 1.39
CA HIS A 35 -10.59 -11.18 2.53
C HIS A 35 -10.39 -9.71 2.15
N ALA A 36 -9.27 -9.38 1.49
CA ALA A 36 -8.97 -8.01 1.09
C ALA A 36 -10.06 -7.44 0.15
N LEU A 37 -10.45 -8.18 -0.88
CA LEU A 37 -11.48 -7.75 -1.82
C LEU A 37 -12.85 -7.60 -1.15
N ALA A 38 -13.21 -8.48 -0.22
CA ALA A 38 -14.43 -8.36 0.57
C ALA A 38 -14.44 -7.09 1.44
N CYS A 39 -13.29 -6.71 2.02
CA CYS A 39 -13.14 -5.46 2.77
C CYS A 39 -13.16 -4.21 1.87
N TYR A 40 -12.70 -4.32 0.62
CA TYR A 40 -12.68 -3.19 -0.31
C TYR A 40 -14.05 -2.94 -0.96
N ARG A 41 -14.84 -4.00 -1.23
CA ARG A 41 -16.11 -3.87 -1.93
C ARG A 41 -17.05 -2.79 -1.34
N PRO A 42 -17.31 -2.72 -0.03
CA PRO A 42 -18.20 -1.72 0.54
C PRO A 42 -17.64 -0.29 0.54
N LEU A 43 -16.37 -0.12 0.14
CA LEU A 43 -15.67 1.16 0.10
C LEU A 43 -15.56 1.74 -1.30
N ALA A 44 -15.94 0.98 -2.33
CA ALA A 44 -15.78 1.34 -3.74
C ALA A 44 -17.10 1.28 -4.51
N ASP A 45 -17.36 2.30 -5.32
CA ASP A 45 -18.43 2.28 -6.31
C ASP A 45 -18.04 1.37 -7.49
N HIS A 46 -16.73 1.28 -7.77
CA HIS A 46 -16.21 0.44 -8.85
C HIS A 46 -14.91 -0.25 -8.41
N LEU A 47 -14.89 -1.59 -8.47
CA LEU A 47 -13.73 -2.42 -8.08
C LEU A 47 -13.26 -3.26 -9.27
N VAL A 48 -12.06 -2.97 -9.76
CA VAL A 48 -11.41 -3.70 -10.84
C VAL A 48 -10.26 -4.52 -10.29
N VAL A 49 -10.18 -5.79 -10.67
CA VAL A 49 -9.04 -6.65 -10.39
C VAL A 49 -8.23 -6.87 -11.65
N VAL A 50 -6.96 -6.52 -11.61
CA VAL A 50 -5.97 -6.81 -12.66
C VAL A 50 -5.09 -7.95 -12.20
N SER A 51 -5.09 -9.07 -12.91
CA SER A 51 -4.24 -10.21 -12.54
C SER A 51 -3.09 -10.40 -13.52
N ASN A 52 -1.87 -10.42 -12.97
CA ASN A 52 -0.65 -10.68 -13.74
C ASN A 52 -0.39 -12.18 -13.98
N ALA A 53 -1.30 -13.08 -13.60
CA ALA A 53 -1.12 -14.52 -13.75
C ALA A 53 -2.42 -15.28 -14.00
N ALA A 54 -3.49 -15.01 -13.23
CA ALA A 54 -4.77 -15.68 -13.39
C ALA A 54 -5.45 -15.25 -14.70
N ARG A 55 -6.00 -16.22 -15.42
CA ARG A 55 -6.74 -15.97 -16.66
C ARG A 55 -8.22 -15.78 -16.44
N GLN A 56 -8.73 -16.23 -15.31
CA GLN A 56 -10.16 -16.16 -14.95
C GLN A 56 -10.30 -15.75 -13.48
N LEU A 57 -11.32 -14.98 -13.19
CA LEU A 57 -11.73 -14.65 -11.84
C LEU A 57 -12.48 -15.84 -11.24
N PRO A 58 -12.15 -16.31 -10.02
CA PRO A 58 -12.93 -17.33 -9.33
C PRO A 58 -14.39 -16.90 -9.17
N ALA A 59 -15.34 -17.82 -9.37
CA ALA A 59 -16.77 -17.54 -9.23
C ALA A 59 -17.12 -16.96 -7.83
N THR A 60 -16.39 -17.34 -6.80
CA THR A 60 -16.55 -16.81 -5.43
C THR A 60 -16.18 -15.32 -5.29
N LEU A 61 -15.38 -14.78 -6.20
CA LEU A 61 -15.00 -13.37 -6.23
C LEU A 61 -15.86 -12.52 -7.17
N ALA A 62 -16.61 -13.17 -8.10
CA ALA A 62 -17.42 -12.45 -9.06
C ALA A 62 -18.41 -11.44 -8.45
N PRO A 63 -19.07 -11.72 -7.31
CA PRO A 63 -19.98 -10.75 -6.68
C PRO A 63 -19.26 -9.53 -6.06
N LEU A 64 -17.95 -9.58 -5.87
CA LEU A 64 -17.17 -8.52 -5.26
C LEU A 64 -16.53 -7.57 -6.27
N VAL A 65 -16.47 -7.96 -7.58
CA VAL A 65 -15.63 -7.33 -8.59
C VAL A 65 -16.47 -6.88 -9.79
N ASP A 66 -16.36 -5.62 -10.16
CA ASP A 66 -17.09 -5.06 -11.31
C ASP A 66 -16.33 -5.29 -12.63
N GLY A 67 -15.00 -5.45 -12.55
CA GLY A 67 -14.15 -5.68 -13.73
C GLY A 67 -12.98 -6.61 -13.42
N PHE A 68 -12.67 -7.53 -14.34
CA PHE A 68 -11.51 -8.40 -14.26
C PHE A 68 -10.66 -8.31 -15.53
N LEU A 69 -9.38 -8.00 -15.38
CA LEU A 69 -8.44 -7.88 -16.49
C LEU A 69 -7.28 -8.86 -16.32
N PRO A 70 -7.27 -10.00 -17.06
CA PRO A 70 -6.12 -10.89 -17.10
C PRO A 70 -5.02 -10.31 -18.00
N ARG A 71 -3.77 -10.37 -17.56
CA ARG A 71 -2.63 -9.91 -18.35
C ARG A 71 -1.37 -10.74 -18.11
N ALA A 72 -0.38 -10.60 -18.97
CA ALA A 72 0.95 -11.17 -18.76
C ALA A 72 1.67 -10.44 -17.61
N ASN A 73 2.50 -11.17 -16.85
CA ASN A 73 3.32 -10.58 -15.77
C ASN A 73 4.50 -9.80 -16.35
N VAL A 74 4.24 -8.59 -16.82
CA VAL A 74 5.24 -7.70 -17.42
C VAL A 74 5.07 -6.29 -16.86
N GLY A 75 6.14 -5.67 -16.37
CA GLY A 75 6.15 -4.27 -15.96
C GLY A 75 5.59 -4.01 -14.55
N TYR A 76 5.52 -5.04 -13.72
CA TYR A 76 5.13 -4.95 -12.31
C TYR A 76 3.77 -4.25 -12.09
N ASP A 77 3.58 -3.65 -10.92
CA ASP A 77 2.30 -3.07 -10.51
C ASP A 77 1.89 -1.85 -11.35
N PHE A 78 2.84 -0.97 -11.70
CA PHE A 78 2.52 0.26 -12.44
C PHE A 78 1.97 -0.02 -13.83
N ALA A 79 2.53 -1.00 -14.55
CA ALA A 79 1.96 -1.39 -15.84
C ALA A 79 0.58 -2.03 -15.70
N ALA A 80 0.36 -2.80 -14.62
CA ALA A 80 -0.93 -3.40 -14.35
C ALA A 80 -1.96 -2.33 -13.94
N TRP A 81 -1.59 -1.37 -13.11
CA TRP A 81 -2.47 -0.25 -12.77
C TRP A 81 -2.82 0.60 -13.99
N ARG A 82 -1.84 0.92 -14.86
CA ARG A 82 -2.12 1.63 -16.11
C ARG A 82 -3.22 0.94 -16.91
N ASP A 83 -3.11 -0.38 -17.06
CA ASP A 83 -4.08 -1.16 -17.84
C ASP A 83 -5.46 -1.20 -17.14
N GLY A 84 -5.50 -1.33 -15.81
CA GLY A 84 -6.73 -1.27 -15.02
C GLY A 84 -7.37 0.12 -15.00
N LEU A 85 -6.56 1.18 -14.83
CA LEU A 85 -7.04 2.57 -14.87
C LEU A 85 -7.66 2.93 -16.22
N ALA A 86 -7.16 2.38 -17.32
CA ALA A 86 -7.70 2.58 -18.65
C ALA A 86 -9.12 2.00 -18.83
N THR A 87 -9.59 1.14 -17.94
CA THR A 87 -10.96 0.62 -17.95
C THR A 87 -11.96 1.52 -17.21
N LEU A 88 -11.47 2.48 -16.43
CA LEU A 88 -12.32 3.40 -15.68
C LEU A 88 -12.87 4.51 -16.58
N THR A 89 -14.11 4.92 -16.35
CA THR A 89 -14.71 6.07 -17.03
C THR A 89 -14.07 7.36 -16.52
N PRO A 90 -13.46 8.19 -17.38
CA PRO A 90 -12.90 9.47 -16.99
C PRO A 90 -13.92 10.37 -16.27
N GLY A 91 -13.51 11.03 -15.20
CA GLY A 91 -14.38 11.94 -14.43
C GLY A 91 -15.48 11.28 -13.60
N ALA A 92 -15.65 9.96 -13.67
CA ALA A 92 -16.71 9.27 -12.93
C ALA A 92 -16.45 9.20 -11.41
N HIS A 93 -15.20 9.33 -10.98
CA HIS A 93 -14.79 9.10 -9.60
C HIS A 93 -14.13 10.34 -8.98
N ASP A 94 -14.36 10.52 -7.67
CA ASP A 94 -13.75 11.58 -6.88
C ASP A 94 -12.37 11.16 -6.36
N GLU A 95 -12.18 9.83 -6.22
CA GLU A 95 -10.97 9.22 -5.72
C GLU A 95 -10.73 7.87 -6.39
N VAL A 96 -9.47 7.58 -6.72
CA VAL A 96 -9.03 6.29 -7.23
C VAL A 96 -7.97 5.72 -6.30
N LEU A 97 -8.12 4.46 -5.89
CA LEU A 97 -7.13 3.72 -5.12
C LEU A 97 -6.49 2.66 -6.01
N CYS A 98 -5.16 2.66 -6.05
CA CYS A 98 -4.35 1.60 -6.63
C CYS A 98 -3.71 0.79 -5.52
N ILE A 99 -4.06 -0.48 -5.40
CA ILE A 99 -3.63 -1.37 -4.32
C ILE A 99 -3.05 -2.64 -4.92
N ASN A 100 -2.07 -3.26 -4.26
CA ASN A 100 -1.55 -4.57 -4.68
C ASN A 100 -1.57 -5.59 -3.52
N ASP A 101 -1.35 -6.85 -3.85
CA ASP A 101 -1.36 -8.00 -2.93
C ASP A 101 -0.06 -8.21 -2.16
N SER A 102 0.85 -7.25 -2.15
CA SER A 102 2.11 -7.36 -1.40
C SER A 102 1.96 -7.11 0.11
N VAL A 103 0.73 -7.00 0.60
CA VAL A 103 0.36 -6.80 2.00
C VAL A 103 -0.74 -7.77 2.43
N TYR A 104 -0.72 -8.19 3.69
CA TYR A 104 -1.87 -8.78 4.36
C TYR A 104 -2.75 -7.70 4.95
N GLY A 105 -4.05 -7.89 4.84
CA GLY A 105 -5.02 -6.94 5.39
C GLY A 105 -6.22 -6.68 4.45
N PRO A 106 -7.08 -5.73 4.81
CA PRO A 106 -7.04 -4.93 6.06
C PRO A 106 -7.12 -5.79 7.31
N LEU A 107 -6.24 -5.50 8.29
CA LEU A 107 -6.16 -6.23 9.56
C LEU A 107 -7.24 -5.78 10.56
N PHE A 108 -7.75 -4.58 10.35
CA PHE A 108 -8.85 -3.94 11.07
C PHE A 108 -9.54 -2.94 10.14
N ASP A 109 -10.61 -2.31 10.57
CA ASP A 109 -11.44 -1.43 9.74
C ASP A 109 -10.60 -0.36 9.02
N LEU A 110 -10.74 -0.31 7.69
CA LEU A 110 -10.01 0.62 6.83
C LEU A 110 -10.62 2.04 6.83
N ARG A 111 -11.90 2.20 7.19
CA ARG A 111 -12.61 3.49 7.14
C ARG A 111 -11.95 4.60 7.95
N PRO A 112 -11.46 4.37 9.19
CA PRO A 112 -10.73 5.39 9.94
C PRO A 112 -9.43 5.84 9.24
N ALA A 113 -8.72 4.92 8.59
CA ALA A 113 -7.51 5.25 7.83
C ALA A 113 -7.83 6.13 6.62
N LEU A 114 -8.90 5.83 5.88
CA LEU A 114 -9.37 6.63 4.74
C LEU A 114 -9.86 8.01 5.14
N ALA A 115 -10.42 8.16 6.33
CA ALA A 115 -10.95 9.41 6.88
C ALA A 115 -9.92 10.20 7.72
N ALA A 116 -8.67 9.77 7.77
CA ALA A 116 -7.66 10.38 8.63
C ALA A 116 -7.41 11.86 8.27
N PRO A 117 -7.47 12.79 9.23
CA PRO A 117 -7.34 14.24 8.98
C PRO A 117 -6.05 14.61 8.23
N ARG A 118 -4.95 13.93 8.48
CA ARG A 118 -3.68 14.17 7.78
C ARG A 118 -3.72 13.87 6.28
N LEU A 119 -4.69 13.09 5.83
CA LEU A 119 -4.91 12.78 4.41
C LEU A 119 -5.96 13.70 3.77
N ALA A 120 -6.69 14.51 4.57
CA ALA A 120 -7.88 15.24 4.11
C ALA A 120 -7.63 16.10 2.88
N ASP A 121 -6.50 16.82 2.86
CA ASP A 121 -6.17 17.77 1.77
C ASP A 121 -5.11 17.22 0.79
N ALA A 122 -4.75 15.96 0.86
CA ALA A 122 -3.74 15.39 -0.03
C ALA A 122 -4.35 15.03 -1.39
N ASP A 123 -3.67 15.37 -2.47
CA ASP A 123 -4.04 15.00 -3.84
C ASP A 123 -3.53 13.61 -4.21
N LEU A 124 -2.29 13.30 -3.78
CA LEU A 124 -1.66 11.98 -3.85
C LEU A 124 -1.34 11.50 -2.43
N TRP A 125 -1.86 10.38 -2.03
CA TRP A 125 -1.65 9.87 -0.69
C TRP A 125 -1.51 8.35 -0.65
N GLY A 126 -1.11 7.82 0.49
CA GLY A 126 -1.07 6.38 0.73
C GLY A 126 -0.87 6.05 2.20
N MET A 127 -0.69 4.78 2.48
CA MET A 127 -0.51 4.33 3.86
C MET A 127 0.84 4.75 4.44
N VAL A 128 1.87 4.90 3.59
CA VAL A 128 3.23 5.25 4.03
C VAL A 128 3.85 6.27 3.08
N LEU A 129 4.24 7.43 3.62
CA LEU A 129 5.15 8.37 2.99
C LEU A 129 6.58 8.05 3.46
N SER A 130 7.49 7.85 2.54
CA SER A 130 8.89 7.46 2.82
C SER A 130 9.86 8.26 1.97
N ASP A 131 11.08 8.43 2.45
CA ASP A 131 12.21 8.97 1.68
C ASP A 131 13.25 7.88 1.37
N GLN A 132 12.84 6.61 1.39
CA GLN A 132 13.73 5.50 1.12
C GLN A 132 14.25 5.53 -0.32
N SER A 133 15.55 5.72 -0.50
CA SER A 133 16.18 5.66 -1.81
C SER A 133 16.54 4.21 -2.20
N THR A 134 16.50 3.92 -3.50
CA THR A 134 16.94 2.64 -4.08
C THR A 134 18.47 2.46 -4.03
N SER A 135 19.21 3.55 -3.84
CA SER A 135 20.68 3.56 -3.74
C SER A 135 21.15 4.62 -2.74
N ARG A 136 22.28 4.36 -2.10
CA ARG A 136 22.93 5.33 -1.19
C ARG A 136 23.47 6.56 -1.91
N SER A 137 23.74 6.45 -3.20
CA SER A 137 24.28 7.54 -4.04
C SER A 137 23.19 8.46 -4.58
N LYS A 138 21.91 8.09 -4.46
CA LYS A 138 20.78 8.90 -4.93
C LYS A 138 20.22 9.79 -3.83
N PRO A 139 19.70 10.97 -4.17
CA PRO A 139 19.01 11.83 -3.22
C PRO A 139 17.82 11.12 -2.60
N ARG A 140 17.42 11.56 -1.43
CA ARG A 140 16.19 11.12 -0.78
C ARG A 140 15.07 12.01 -1.25
N VAL A 141 14.05 11.40 -1.83
CA VAL A 141 12.87 12.09 -2.32
C VAL A 141 11.67 11.54 -1.58
N PRO A 142 10.90 12.38 -0.87
CA PRO A 142 9.64 11.97 -0.27
C PRO A 142 8.72 11.38 -1.33
N HIS A 143 8.24 10.16 -1.11
CA HIS A 143 7.34 9.48 -2.02
C HIS A 143 6.38 8.57 -1.26
N VAL A 144 5.20 8.38 -1.81
CA VAL A 144 4.22 7.43 -1.32
C VAL A 144 4.64 6.02 -1.75
N GLN A 145 4.70 5.09 -0.79
CA GLN A 145 4.96 3.68 -1.12
C GLN A 145 3.82 3.11 -1.95
N SER A 146 4.16 2.54 -3.10
CA SER A 146 3.20 2.20 -4.16
C SER A 146 2.27 1.01 -3.86
N TRP A 147 2.46 0.28 -2.75
CA TRP A 147 1.55 -0.82 -2.45
C TRP A 147 0.11 -0.38 -2.07
N PHE A 148 -0.07 0.92 -1.79
CA PHE A 148 -1.37 1.57 -1.62
C PHE A 148 -1.25 3.05 -2.01
N LEU A 149 -1.83 3.42 -3.14
CA LEU A 149 -1.88 4.79 -3.66
C LEU A 149 -3.31 5.26 -3.72
N GLY A 150 -3.59 6.42 -3.13
CA GLY A 150 -4.86 7.14 -3.28
C GLY A 150 -4.64 8.43 -4.07
N MET A 151 -5.47 8.67 -5.06
CA MET A 151 -5.41 9.83 -5.95
C MET A 151 -6.77 10.49 -6.00
N ARG A 152 -6.83 11.79 -5.71
CA ARG A 152 -8.07 12.54 -5.68
C ARG A 152 -8.31 13.35 -6.95
N ARG A 153 -9.55 13.80 -7.11
CA ARG A 153 -10.09 14.46 -8.29
C ARG A 153 -9.15 15.50 -8.88
N ARG A 154 -8.59 16.40 -8.07
CA ARG A 154 -7.68 17.44 -8.55
C ARG A 154 -6.47 16.88 -9.30
N LEU A 155 -5.90 15.76 -8.83
CA LEU A 155 -4.81 15.07 -9.53
C LEU A 155 -5.34 14.27 -10.73
N LEU A 156 -6.48 13.56 -10.57
CA LEU A 156 -7.07 12.74 -11.63
C LEU A 156 -7.44 13.54 -12.88
N GLU A 157 -7.84 14.82 -12.72
CA GLU A 157 -8.24 15.73 -13.81
C GLU A 157 -7.06 16.55 -14.36
N SER A 158 -5.82 16.28 -13.95
CA SER A 158 -4.66 17.05 -14.36
C SER A 158 -3.94 16.48 -15.58
N ASP A 159 -3.28 17.36 -16.34
CA ASP A 159 -2.37 16.94 -17.42
C ASP A 159 -1.22 16.05 -16.93
N LEU A 160 -0.81 16.22 -15.65
CA LEU A 160 0.20 15.34 -15.06
C LEU A 160 -0.26 13.91 -15.02
N TRP A 161 -1.50 13.66 -14.58
CA TRP A 161 -2.11 12.33 -14.53
C TRP A 161 -2.10 11.67 -15.91
N GLU A 162 -2.61 12.36 -16.92
CA GLU A 162 -2.66 11.81 -18.28
C GLU A 162 -1.26 11.51 -18.82
N ARG A 163 -0.35 12.48 -18.72
CA ARG A 163 1.02 12.31 -19.20
C ARG A 163 1.75 11.19 -18.49
N PHE A 164 1.59 11.10 -17.17
CA PHE A 164 2.26 10.06 -16.38
C PHE A 164 1.82 8.67 -16.82
N TRP A 165 0.52 8.37 -16.76
CA TRP A 165 0.02 7.04 -17.07
C TRP A 165 0.18 6.66 -18.55
N ARG A 166 0.08 7.59 -19.46
CA ARG A 166 0.39 7.37 -20.89
C ARG A 166 1.84 6.95 -21.10
N ASN A 167 2.76 7.43 -20.28
CA ASN A 167 4.20 7.15 -20.38
C ASN A 167 4.68 5.96 -19.56
N VAL A 168 3.83 5.33 -18.75
CA VAL A 168 4.20 4.10 -18.06
C VAL A 168 4.48 3.00 -19.09
N ARG A 169 5.68 2.44 -19.06
CA ARG A 169 6.09 1.32 -19.90
C ARG A 169 6.40 0.10 -19.04
N PRO A 170 6.24 -1.11 -19.58
CA PRO A 170 6.61 -2.32 -18.87
C PRO A 170 8.12 -2.37 -18.65
N GLU A 171 8.56 -2.14 -17.43
CA GLU A 171 9.96 -2.30 -17.04
C GLU A 171 10.28 -3.77 -16.75
N ARG A 172 11.52 -4.17 -16.99
CA ARG A 172 12.01 -5.52 -16.67
C ARG A 172 12.69 -5.60 -15.30
N ASP A 173 13.07 -4.45 -14.74
CA ASP A 173 13.78 -4.33 -13.48
C ASP A 173 12.90 -3.61 -12.45
N LYS A 174 12.66 -4.30 -11.32
CA LYS A 174 11.89 -3.77 -10.19
C LYS A 174 12.45 -2.45 -9.67
N ARG A 175 13.77 -2.31 -9.64
CA ARG A 175 14.42 -1.09 -9.16
C ARG A 175 14.11 0.09 -10.08
N GLN A 176 14.14 -0.11 -11.39
CA GLN A 176 13.76 0.91 -12.37
C GLN A 176 12.28 1.30 -12.23
N THR A 177 11.41 0.32 -11.98
CA THR A 177 9.99 0.58 -11.70
C THR A 177 9.82 1.48 -10.48
N ILE A 178 10.52 1.20 -9.38
CA ILE A 178 10.48 2.03 -8.17
C ILE A 178 11.00 3.44 -8.47
N GLU A 179 12.14 3.57 -9.12
CA GLU A 179 12.77 4.87 -9.40
C GLU A 179 11.93 5.73 -10.33
N ARG A 180 11.43 5.14 -11.43
CA ARG A 180 10.68 5.89 -12.45
C ARG A 180 9.27 6.19 -12.06
N TYR A 181 8.59 5.24 -11.39
CA TYR A 181 7.17 5.33 -11.21
C TYR A 181 6.78 5.58 -9.75
N GLU A 182 7.30 4.85 -8.77
CA GLU A 182 6.95 5.10 -7.36
C GLU A 182 7.51 6.45 -6.88
N ILE A 183 8.82 6.64 -7.00
CA ILE A 183 9.49 7.88 -6.62
C ILE A 183 9.15 8.99 -7.61
N GLY A 184 9.29 8.71 -8.92
CA GLY A 184 9.08 9.71 -9.97
C GLY A 184 7.66 10.25 -10.05
N PHE A 185 6.62 9.47 -9.74
CA PHE A 185 5.24 9.97 -9.70
C PHE A 185 5.04 10.94 -8.54
N SER A 186 5.52 10.58 -7.35
CA SER A 186 5.44 11.46 -6.18
C SER A 186 6.23 12.75 -6.37
N GLU A 187 7.43 12.66 -6.94
CA GLU A 187 8.27 13.82 -7.26
C GLU A 187 7.60 14.75 -8.28
N ALA A 188 7.07 14.19 -9.36
CA ALA A 188 6.37 14.94 -10.38
C ALA A 188 5.09 15.61 -9.83
N ALA A 189 4.34 14.90 -8.97
CA ALA A 189 3.17 15.47 -8.31
C ALA A 189 3.54 16.64 -7.40
N ALA A 190 4.57 16.48 -6.55
CA ALA A 190 5.05 17.56 -5.70
C ALA A 190 5.56 18.76 -6.49
N ALA A 191 6.33 18.53 -7.56
CA ALA A 191 6.83 19.60 -8.44
C ALA A 191 5.72 20.36 -9.18
N ALA A 192 4.59 19.70 -9.46
CA ALA A 192 3.40 20.31 -10.05
C ALA A 192 2.47 20.98 -9.01
N GLY A 193 2.87 21.07 -7.74
CA GLY A 193 2.11 21.73 -6.68
C GLY A 193 0.96 20.89 -6.10
N PHE A 194 0.97 19.57 -6.30
CA PHE A 194 0.05 18.66 -5.62
C PHE A 194 0.56 18.33 -4.22
N ARG A 195 -0.37 18.21 -3.27
CA ARG A 195 -0.04 17.78 -1.90
C ARG A 195 0.09 16.27 -1.85
N ILE A 196 1.25 15.81 -1.36
CA ILE A 196 1.50 14.39 -1.10
C ILE A 196 1.47 14.10 0.40
N ALA A 197 0.88 12.97 0.82
CA ALA A 197 0.80 12.58 2.22
C ALA A 197 0.84 11.07 2.44
N GLY A 198 1.23 10.68 3.63
CA GLY A 198 1.11 9.29 4.11
C GLY A 198 0.36 9.24 5.43
N LEU A 199 -0.43 8.18 5.65
CA LEU A 199 -1.04 7.95 6.96
C LEU A 199 0.04 7.82 8.03
N TYR A 200 1.11 7.08 7.73
CA TYR A 200 2.38 7.13 8.46
C TYR A 200 3.41 7.89 7.62
N ASP A 201 3.94 8.97 8.18
CA ASP A 201 4.99 9.77 7.54
C ASP A 201 6.36 9.42 8.15
N ALA A 202 7.12 8.61 7.41
CA ALA A 202 8.48 8.22 7.83
C ALA A 202 9.51 9.33 7.62
N THR A 203 9.20 10.40 6.90
CA THR A 203 10.13 11.51 6.63
C THR A 203 10.25 12.44 7.83
N THR A 204 9.17 12.59 8.60
CA THR A 204 9.09 13.42 9.80
C THR A 204 9.11 12.61 11.10
N ALA A 205 8.92 11.27 11.01
CA ALA A 205 8.92 10.40 12.18
C ALA A 205 10.27 10.42 12.93
N PRO A 206 10.26 10.31 14.27
CA PRO A 206 11.47 10.23 15.07
C PRO A 206 12.40 9.11 14.59
N PRO A 207 13.72 9.29 14.65
CA PRO A 207 14.67 8.22 14.35
C PRO A 207 14.36 6.95 15.17
N VAL A 208 14.50 5.80 14.53
CA VAL A 208 14.32 4.51 15.20
C VAL A 208 15.46 4.28 16.18
N THR A 209 15.15 4.07 17.45
CA THR A 209 16.15 3.84 18.49
C THR A 209 16.45 2.35 18.69
N LEU A 210 17.62 2.04 19.27
CA LEU A 210 17.95 0.65 19.60
C LEU A 210 17.03 0.08 20.68
N ALA A 211 16.66 0.89 21.68
CA ALA A 211 15.76 0.48 22.75
C ALA A 211 14.38 0.06 22.18
N GLU A 212 13.89 0.80 21.19
CA GLU A 212 12.63 0.51 20.53
C GLU A 212 12.69 -0.78 19.69
N VAL A 213 13.79 -1.00 18.96
CA VAL A 213 13.92 -2.17 18.09
C VAL A 213 14.29 -3.43 18.86
N TRP A 214 14.99 -3.30 19.99
CA TRP A 214 15.50 -4.42 20.76
C TRP A 214 14.44 -5.51 21.06
N PRO A 215 13.23 -5.17 21.52
CA PRO A 215 12.18 -6.15 21.78
C PRO A 215 11.71 -6.92 20.54
N HIS A 216 11.95 -6.39 19.33
CA HIS A 216 11.52 -6.99 18.07
C HIS A 216 12.62 -7.80 17.38
N LEU A 217 13.80 -7.95 18.01
CA LEU A 217 14.90 -8.72 17.43
C LEU A 217 14.72 -10.21 17.71
N SER A 218 15.05 -11.02 16.71
CA SER A 218 15.04 -12.48 16.88
C SER A 218 16.31 -12.97 17.59
N PRO A 219 16.19 -13.59 18.77
CA PRO A 219 17.34 -14.21 19.45
C PRO A 219 17.93 -15.37 18.65
N ARG A 220 17.14 -15.99 17.74
CA ARG A 220 17.57 -17.10 16.90
C ARG A 220 18.48 -16.69 15.74
N HIS A 221 18.60 -15.39 15.46
CA HIS A 221 19.38 -14.85 14.33
C HIS A 221 20.31 -13.69 14.74
N PRO A 222 21.28 -13.91 15.65
CA PRO A 222 22.07 -12.83 16.23
C PRO A 222 22.85 -12.01 15.18
N ARG A 223 23.33 -12.66 14.09
CA ARG A 223 24.02 -11.95 13.00
C ARG A 223 23.09 -11.01 12.22
N ARG A 224 21.81 -11.39 12.04
CA ARG A 224 20.80 -10.54 11.40
C ARG A 224 20.43 -9.40 12.33
N SER A 225 20.24 -9.68 13.61
CA SER A 225 19.98 -8.68 14.64
C SER A 225 21.12 -7.65 14.72
N TRP A 226 22.38 -8.08 14.68
CA TRP A 226 23.53 -7.18 14.62
C TRP A 226 23.52 -6.28 13.37
N ARG A 227 23.21 -6.82 12.21
CA ARG A 227 23.07 -6.03 10.97
C ARG A 227 21.94 -5.00 11.09
N LEU A 228 20.84 -5.37 11.73
CA LEU A 228 19.71 -4.48 11.99
C LEU A 228 20.14 -3.31 12.91
N LEU A 229 20.80 -3.60 14.02
CA LEU A 229 21.33 -2.59 14.95
C LEU A 229 22.22 -1.56 14.23
N ARG A 230 23.05 -2.03 13.30
CA ARG A 230 23.85 -1.13 12.43
C ARG A 230 23.00 -0.33 11.45
N LYS A 231 21.89 -0.88 10.95
CA LYS A 231 20.99 -0.20 10.01
C LYS A 231 20.09 0.83 10.69
N CYS A 232 19.63 0.57 11.93
CA CYS A 232 18.83 1.53 12.69
C CYS A 232 19.52 2.89 12.88
N ARG A 233 20.85 2.89 12.91
CA ARG A 233 21.68 4.11 12.98
C ARG A 233 21.90 4.78 11.63
N ARG A 234 21.61 4.09 10.53
CA ARG A 234 21.86 4.55 9.17
C ARG A 234 20.56 4.48 8.38
N ARG A 235 19.95 5.62 8.12
CA ARG A 235 18.89 5.71 7.11
C ARG A 235 19.47 5.33 5.73
N PRO A 236 18.68 4.83 4.78
CA PRO A 236 17.24 4.58 4.77
C PRO A 236 16.89 3.11 5.06
N HIS A 237 15.73 2.88 5.64
CA HIS A 237 15.13 1.55 5.80
C HIS A 237 13.69 1.56 5.29
N ASN A 238 13.18 0.38 4.91
CA ASN A 238 11.78 0.25 4.55
C ASN A 238 10.91 0.30 5.81
N PRO A 239 10.15 1.38 6.04
CA PRO A 239 9.34 1.50 7.25
C PRO A 239 8.25 0.42 7.32
N SER A 240 7.68 0.02 6.19
CA SER A 240 6.64 -1.02 6.13
C SER A 240 7.10 -2.41 6.57
N GLU A 241 8.42 -2.66 6.60
CA GLU A 241 8.98 -3.91 7.11
C GLU A 241 9.65 -3.75 8.47
N LEU A 242 10.44 -2.66 8.65
CA LEU A 242 11.24 -2.50 9.86
C LEU A 242 10.42 -2.06 11.06
N VAL A 243 9.50 -1.11 10.89
CA VAL A 243 8.76 -0.46 11.99
C VAL A 243 7.26 -0.69 11.89
N TRP A 244 6.86 -1.90 11.52
CA TRP A 244 5.46 -2.29 11.36
C TRP A 244 4.58 -1.92 12.56
N TRP A 245 5.09 -1.95 13.79
CA TRP A 245 4.36 -1.55 15.00
C TRP A 245 3.99 -0.07 15.02
N ARG A 246 4.89 0.82 14.56
CA ARG A 246 4.59 2.26 14.41
C ARG A 246 3.51 2.52 13.36
N LEU A 247 3.50 1.71 12.29
CA LEU A 247 2.46 1.81 11.28
C LEU A 247 1.09 1.45 11.88
N TRP A 248 1.01 0.40 12.65
CA TRP A 248 -0.26 0.01 13.32
C TRP A 248 -0.70 1.04 14.35
N GLU A 249 0.21 1.62 15.11
CA GLU A 249 -0.07 2.73 16.04
C GLU A 249 -0.56 3.98 15.30
N ALA A 250 -0.10 4.21 14.07
CA ALA A 250 -0.59 5.28 13.20
C ALA A 250 -1.92 4.94 12.49
N GLY A 251 -2.47 3.75 12.70
CA GLY A 251 -3.75 3.32 12.10
C GLY A 251 -3.60 2.67 10.72
N VAL A 252 -2.40 2.28 10.27
CA VAL A 252 -2.19 1.55 9.02
C VAL A 252 -2.62 0.09 9.17
N PRO A 253 -3.72 -0.37 8.53
CA PRO A 253 -4.28 -1.70 8.78
C PRO A 253 -3.65 -2.79 7.91
N TYR A 254 -2.33 -2.77 7.74
CA TYR A 254 -1.65 -3.69 6.84
C TYR A 254 -0.34 -4.23 7.41
N LEU A 255 0.05 -5.42 6.95
CA LEU A 255 1.34 -6.04 7.23
C LEU A 255 2.00 -6.48 5.92
N LYS A 256 3.25 -6.09 5.67
CA LYS A 256 3.97 -6.48 4.45
C LYS A 256 4.19 -7.99 4.37
N VAL A 257 3.81 -8.59 3.24
CA VAL A 257 4.10 -10.01 2.95
C VAL A 257 5.61 -10.28 3.01
N GLY A 258 6.43 -9.35 2.50
CA GLY A 258 7.89 -9.45 2.54
C GLY A 258 8.48 -9.54 3.95
N LEU A 259 7.85 -8.93 4.94
CA LEU A 259 8.26 -9.04 6.34
C LEU A 259 8.23 -10.50 6.82
N LEU A 260 7.14 -11.23 6.52
CA LEU A 260 6.97 -12.60 6.98
C LEU A 260 7.70 -13.63 6.10
N ARG A 261 7.78 -13.39 4.77
CA ARG A 261 8.42 -14.33 3.83
C ARG A 261 9.93 -14.22 3.77
N VAL A 262 10.46 -13.01 3.76
CA VAL A 262 11.90 -12.76 3.52
C VAL A 262 12.60 -12.33 4.80
N ASN A 263 11.92 -11.54 5.62
CA ASN A 263 12.44 -11.02 6.89
C ASN A 263 13.84 -10.39 6.73
N HIS A 264 13.96 -9.41 5.84
CA HIS A 264 15.23 -8.75 5.52
C HIS A 264 15.96 -8.18 6.75
N TYR A 265 15.20 -7.83 7.77
CA TYR A 265 15.71 -7.21 8.99
C TYR A 265 16.01 -8.20 10.10
N GLY A 266 15.58 -9.46 10.01
CA GLY A 266 15.79 -10.48 11.04
C GLY A 266 14.98 -10.22 12.31
N LEU A 267 13.76 -9.73 12.14
CA LEU A 267 12.82 -9.50 13.23
C LEU A 267 12.29 -10.82 13.79
N ASP A 268 11.81 -10.78 15.01
CA ASP A 268 11.13 -11.92 15.65
C ASP A 268 9.70 -12.07 15.06
N LEU A 269 9.56 -12.99 14.10
CA LEU A 269 8.28 -13.23 13.47
C LEU A 269 7.25 -13.84 14.42
N GLY A 270 7.68 -14.58 15.45
CA GLY A 270 6.78 -15.08 16.50
C GLY A 270 6.10 -13.93 17.24
N ARG A 271 6.88 -12.88 17.57
CA ARG A 271 6.34 -11.68 18.19
C ARG A 271 5.39 -10.91 17.25
N VAL A 272 5.74 -10.78 15.96
CA VAL A 272 4.85 -10.16 14.96
C VAL A 272 3.51 -10.86 14.95
N MET A 273 3.51 -12.20 14.90
CA MET A 273 2.28 -13.00 14.87
C MET A 273 1.48 -12.89 16.19
N ALA A 274 2.15 -12.92 17.34
CA ALA A 274 1.52 -12.76 18.64
C ALA A 274 0.91 -11.36 18.82
N ASP A 275 1.58 -10.32 18.32
CA ASP A 275 1.04 -8.96 18.33
C ASP A 275 -0.17 -8.82 17.40
N LEU A 276 -0.14 -9.46 16.25
CA LEU A 276 -1.27 -9.51 15.31
C LEU A 276 -2.50 -10.18 15.96
N GLU A 277 -2.31 -11.35 16.56
CA GLU A 277 -3.37 -12.08 17.27
C GLU A 277 -4.00 -11.28 18.40
N ARG A 278 -3.16 -10.57 19.17
CA ARG A 278 -3.63 -9.79 20.32
C ARG A 278 -4.36 -8.50 19.92
N ARG A 279 -3.94 -7.85 18.82
CA ARG A 279 -4.40 -6.50 18.44
C ARG A 279 -5.49 -6.48 17.39
N THR A 280 -5.75 -7.60 16.73
CA THR A 280 -6.69 -7.65 15.60
C THR A 280 -7.55 -8.91 15.66
N GLU A 281 -8.70 -8.87 15.01
CA GLU A 281 -9.55 -10.03 14.77
C GLU A 281 -9.23 -10.72 13.42
N TYR A 282 -8.12 -10.36 12.81
CA TYR A 282 -7.72 -10.92 11.52
C TYR A 282 -7.42 -12.43 11.62
N ASN A 283 -8.03 -13.21 10.76
CA ASN A 283 -7.82 -14.66 10.73
C ASN A 283 -6.38 -15.01 10.32
N LEU A 284 -5.54 -15.38 11.28
CA LEU A 284 -4.14 -15.77 11.05
C LEU A 284 -3.99 -16.99 10.14
N GLY A 285 -5.04 -17.82 10.04
CA GLY A 285 -5.07 -18.96 9.11
C GLY A 285 -4.85 -18.53 7.65
N LEU A 286 -5.27 -17.30 7.29
CA LEU A 286 -5.07 -16.73 5.95
C LEU A 286 -3.58 -16.50 5.66
N ILE A 287 -2.83 -15.98 6.64
CA ILE A 287 -1.38 -15.78 6.55
C ILE A 287 -0.66 -17.11 6.51
N HIS A 288 -0.96 -18.00 7.47
CA HIS A 288 -0.31 -19.30 7.55
C HIS A 288 -0.54 -20.15 6.30
N GLY A 289 -1.77 -20.12 5.75
CA GLY A 289 -2.10 -20.81 4.50
C GLY A 289 -1.25 -20.32 3.32
N HIS A 290 -1.16 -19.01 3.15
CA HIS A 290 -0.35 -18.40 2.09
C HIS A 290 1.15 -18.70 2.28
N LEU A 291 1.69 -18.54 3.49
CA LEU A 291 3.12 -18.78 3.76
C LEU A 291 3.52 -20.24 3.51
N ARG A 292 2.68 -21.22 3.91
CA ARG A 292 2.94 -22.66 3.63
C ARG A 292 2.97 -22.97 2.15
N ARG A 293 2.15 -22.28 1.35
CA ARG A 293 2.10 -22.50 -0.10
C ARG A 293 3.27 -21.85 -0.85
N CYS A 294 3.77 -20.74 -0.35
CA CYS A 294 4.81 -19.93 -1.00
C CYS A 294 6.24 -20.17 -0.45
N GLY A 295 6.39 -20.96 0.60
CA GLY A 295 7.68 -21.41 1.15
C GLY A 295 8.01 -22.76 0.60
#